data_61dab7386a8c01487028a62bef3c8dc0
#
_entry.id   61dab7386a8c01487028a62bef3c8dc0
#
_cell.length_a   1.000
_cell.length_b   1.000
_cell.length_c   1.000
_cell.angle_alpha   90.00
_cell.angle_beta   90.00
_cell.angle_gamma   90.00
#
_symmetry.space_group_name_H-M   'P 1'
#
loop_
_entity.id
_entity.type
_entity.pdbx_description
1 polymer ?
#
loop_
_entity_poly.entity_id
_entity_poly.type
_entity_poly.pdbx_seq_one_letter_code
_entity_poly.pdbx_strand_id
1 'polypeptide(L)'
;MTHHQVINHNMSHIRSLTFGDSCAPVTCHAWNKDRTQIAFSPNNNEVHIYQKEGNDWKQTNNLAEHDLKVMGIDWAPNTNRIVTCSVDRNAYVWTQGDDGKWTTTLVLLRINRAATCVKWSPMENKFAVGSGARLISICYFEKENNWWVSKHIKKPIRSTVTSIDWHPNNILLVAGSSDFKVRVFSAYIKDIEDQPGPNVWGTKLPLGQLLAEFPNSPNGGGWVHSVSFSADGNKVAWVGHDSSINVADATQGKAVIKLKTEYLPFLGCSWVTDNSLVVAGHSCIPLLYCHDSNEVKFVAKLDNTQRKESGGLSAMKKFQSLDRQARIETNDTFLDSIHQNAITSIRLYEGSKANTRKFSTTGLDGQLV
;
A
#
# COMPACT_ATOMS: atom_id res chain seq x y z
N MET A 1 -24.63 -22.21 -15.62
CA MET A 1 -24.11 -22.84 -14.39
C MET A 1 -22.88 -22.06 -13.98
N THR A 2 -23.06 -21.15 -13.07
CA THR A 2 -22.03 -20.24 -12.58
C THR A 2 -21.24 -20.95 -11.49
N HIS A 3 -19.96 -21.27 -11.78
CA HIS A 3 -19.03 -21.77 -10.76
C HIS A 3 -18.70 -20.64 -9.77
N HIS A 4 -19.40 -20.62 -8.64
CA HIS A 4 -18.89 -20.00 -7.44
C HIS A 4 -17.70 -20.84 -6.94
N GLN A 5 -16.49 -20.42 -7.24
CA GLN A 5 -15.33 -20.89 -6.48
C GLN A 5 -15.48 -20.38 -5.04
N VAL A 6 -15.97 -21.26 -4.19
CA VAL A 6 -15.91 -21.09 -2.75
C VAL A 6 -14.43 -21.15 -2.37
N ILE A 7 -13.86 -19.99 -2.01
CA ILE A 7 -12.53 -19.92 -1.40
C ILE A 7 -12.63 -20.71 -0.10
N ASN A 8 -12.03 -21.89 -0.08
CA ASN A 8 -11.91 -22.70 1.12
C ASN A 8 -11.01 -21.95 2.12
N HIS A 9 -11.62 -21.34 3.12
CA HIS A 9 -10.95 -20.63 4.20
C HIS A 9 -10.29 -21.62 5.17
N ASN A 10 -9.19 -22.24 4.78
CA ASN A 10 -8.27 -22.81 5.74
C ASN A 10 -7.40 -21.68 6.33
N MET A 11 -7.97 -20.92 7.28
CA MET A 11 -7.28 -19.85 8.01
C MET A 11 -6.34 -20.42 9.08
N SER A 12 -5.48 -21.38 8.76
CA SER A 12 -4.75 -22.13 9.78
C SER A 12 -3.41 -21.51 10.22
N HIS A 13 -2.94 -20.39 9.66
CA HIS A 13 -1.61 -19.89 10.00
C HIS A 13 -1.47 -18.36 9.87
N ILE A 14 -2.17 -17.61 10.72
CA ILE A 14 -1.82 -16.22 10.96
C ILE A 14 -0.60 -16.19 11.90
N ARG A 15 0.45 -15.46 11.53
CA ARG A 15 1.63 -15.25 12.36
C ARG A 15 1.77 -13.76 12.63
N SER A 16 1.94 -13.39 13.89
CA SER A 16 2.29 -12.05 14.31
C SER A 16 3.76 -12.01 14.70
N LEU A 17 4.48 -11.00 14.23
CA LEU A 17 5.89 -10.76 14.51
C LEU A 17 6.05 -9.36 15.06
N THR A 18 6.81 -9.24 16.14
CA THR A 18 7.27 -7.94 16.66
C THR A 18 8.79 -7.86 16.47
N PHE A 19 9.28 -6.72 16.05
CA PHE A 19 10.69 -6.51 15.78
C PHE A 19 11.31 -5.66 16.88
N GLY A 20 12.27 -6.26 17.62
CA GLY A 20 12.98 -5.61 18.74
C GLY A 20 12.16 -5.47 20.02
N ASP A 21 12.80 -4.90 21.05
CA ASP A 21 12.23 -4.75 22.41
C ASP A 21 11.21 -3.59 22.54
N SER A 22 11.07 -2.77 21.51
CA SER A 22 10.13 -1.64 21.50
C SER A 22 9.08 -1.83 20.43
N CYS A 23 7.80 -1.70 20.81
CA CYS A 23 6.66 -1.62 19.88
C CYS A 23 6.71 -0.30 19.07
N ALA A 24 7.79 -0.08 18.30
CA ALA A 24 7.89 1.10 17.45
C ALA A 24 6.88 1.00 16.30
N PRO A 25 6.07 2.04 16.05
CA PRO A 25 5.11 2.04 14.96
C PRO A 25 5.77 1.73 13.61
N VAL A 26 5.25 0.78 12.84
CA VAL A 26 5.73 0.51 11.48
C VAL A 26 4.88 1.30 10.49
N THR A 27 5.50 2.16 9.70
CA THR A 27 4.79 3.04 8.76
C THR A 27 4.73 2.48 7.35
N CYS A 28 5.72 1.72 6.93
CA CYS A 28 5.79 1.08 5.63
C CYS A 28 6.73 -0.13 5.68
N HIS A 29 6.48 -1.10 4.82
CA HIS A 29 7.34 -2.27 4.67
C HIS A 29 7.39 -2.74 3.21
N ALA A 30 8.43 -3.49 2.88
CA ALA A 30 8.60 -4.14 1.58
C ALA A 30 9.36 -5.46 1.73
N TRP A 31 9.05 -6.41 0.85
CA TRP A 31 9.64 -7.73 0.81
C TRP A 31 10.60 -7.88 -0.37
N ASN A 32 11.68 -8.62 -0.19
CA ASN A 32 12.47 -9.11 -1.32
C ASN A 32 11.71 -10.20 -2.11
N LYS A 33 12.25 -10.65 -3.24
CA LYS A 33 11.59 -11.56 -4.16
C LYS A 33 11.15 -12.88 -3.54
N ASP A 34 12.02 -13.50 -2.76
CA ASP A 34 11.82 -14.83 -2.17
C ASP A 34 11.23 -14.82 -0.75
N ARG A 35 10.92 -13.62 -0.23
CA ARG A 35 10.32 -13.43 1.10
C ARG A 35 11.22 -13.89 2.26
N THR A 36 12.52 -13.95 2.01
CA THR A 36 13.52 -14.22 3.04
C THR A 36 13.99 -12.98 3.77
N GLN A 37 13.74 -11.79 3.18
CA GLN A 37 14.08 -10.51 3.79
C GLN A 37 12.90 -9.55 3.76
N ILE A 38 12.83 -8.72 4.80
CA ILE A 38 11.89 -7.60 4.91
C ILE A 38 12.65 -6.32 5.23
N ALA A 39 12.27 -5.24 4.55
CA ALA A 39 12.68 -3.88 4.90
C ALA A 39 11.46 -3.14 5.47
N PHE A 40 11.62 -2.42 6.58
CA PHE A 40 10.57 -1.58 7.15
C PHE A 40 11.14 -0.34 7.85
N SER A 41 10.32 0.69 8.00
CA SER A 41 10.68 1.89 8.78
C SER A 41 9.93 1.91 10.10
N PRO A 42 10.66 2.03 11.23
CA PRO A 42 10.06 2.13 12.56
C PRO A 42 9.65 3.58 12.89
N ASN A 43 9.04 4.29 11.94
CA ASN A 43 8.54 5.65 12.08
C ASN A 43 9.62 6.73 12.35
N ASN A 44 10.85 6.47 11.94
CA ASN A 44 11.99 7.38 12.05
C ASN A 44 12.67 7.58 10.67
N ASN A 45 13.91 8.06 10.65
CA ASN A 45 14.71 8.28 9.45
C ASN A 45 15.48 7.06 8.96
N GLU A 46 15.29 5.89 9.59
CA GLU A 46 16.00 4.65 9.27
C GLU A 46 15.08 3.63 8.58
N VAL A 47 15.72 2.70 7.86
CA VAL A 47 15.09 1.50 7.32
C VAL A 47 15.86 0.29 7.82
N HIS A 48 15.17 -0.58 8.55
CA HIS A 48 15.73 -1.80 9.10
C HIS A 48 15.47 -2.96 8.14
N ILE A 49 16.50 -3.75 7.85
CA ILE A 49 16.39 -4.98 7.05
C ILE A 49 16.58 -6.17 7.99
N TYR A 50 15.60 -7.06 7.96
CA TYR A 50 15.64 -8.32 8.70
C TYR A 50 15.70 -9.49 7.74
N GLN A 51 16.52 -10.47 8.09
CA GLN A 51 16.66 -11.76 7.40
C GLN A 51 15.95 -12.83 8.21
N LYS A 52 15.25 -13.71 7.52
CA LYS A 52 14.63 -14.88 8.12
C LYS A 52 15.68 -15.97 8.39
N GLU A 53 15.79 -16.38 9.66
CA GLU A 53 16.64 -17.48 10.11
C GLU A 53 15.78 -18.55 10.76
N GLY A 54 15.40 -19.59 9.99
CA GLY A 54 14.46 -20.62 10.48
C GLY A 54 13.07 -20.06 10.76
N ASN A 55 12.69 -20.01 12.03
CA ASN A 55 11.42 -19.43 12.49
C ASN A 55 11.55 -18.00 12.99
N ASP A 56 12.77 -17.51 13.17
CA ASP A 56 13.07 -16.19 13.71
C ASP A 56 13.49 -15.18 12.63
N TRP A 57 13.53 -13.92 13.02
CA TRP A 57 13.97 -12.82 12.17
C TRP A 57 15.11 -12.07 12.86
N LYS A 58 16.21 -11.89 12.15
CA LYS A 58 17.39 -11.21 12.65
C LYS A 58 17.67 -9.97 11.84
N GLN A 59 17.92 -8.85 12.51
CA GLN A 59 18.34 -7.62 11.84
C GLN A 59 19.73 -7.80 11.25
N THR A 60 19.86 -7.55 9.94
CA THR A 60 21.13 -7.67 9.22
C THR A 60 21.70 -6.33 8.82
N ASN A 61 20.84 -5.35 8.51
CA ASN A 61 21.28 -4.04 8.05
C ASN A 61 20.39 -2.93 8.61
N ASN A 62 20.98 -1.74 8.70
CA ASN A 62 20.28 -0.48 8.96
C ASN A 62 20.68 0.53 7.87
N LEU A 63 19.70 1.06 7.14
CA LEU A 63 19.88 2.05 6.08
C LEU A 63 19.52 3.43 6.66
N ALA A 64 20.51 4.28 6.92
CA ALA A 64 20.37 5.50 7.73
C ALA A 64 20.90 6.76 7.01
N GLU A 65 20.53 6.96 5.74
CA GLU A 65 20.95 8.14 4.96
C GLU A 65 19.92 9.28 4.93
N HIS A 66 18.67 9.00 5.32
CA HIS A 66 17.67 10.04 5.40
C HIS A 66 17.82 10.92 6.64
N ASP A 67 17.63 12.24 6.47
CA ASP A 67 17.66 13.20 7.59
C ASP A 67 16.36 13.23 8.40
N LEU A 68 15.24 12.88 7.76
CA LEU A 68 13.92 12.91 8.34
C LEU A 68 13.17 11.60 8.08
N LYS A 69 12.00 11.47 8.71
CA LYS A 69 11.15 10.30 8.66
C LYS A 69 10.97 9.72 7.26
N VAL A 70 11.21 8.42 7.13
CA VAL A 70 10.91 7.65 5.91
C VAL A 70 9.40 7.46 5.77
N MET A 71 8.88 7.81 4.60
CA MET A 71 7.45 7.77 4.29
C MET A 71 7.06 6.60 3.39
N GLY A 72 8.00 6.05 2.64
CA GLY A 72 7.73 4.93 1.74
C GLY A 72 8.98 4.12 1.44
N ILE A 73 8.76 2.82 1.26
CA ILE A 73 9.77 1.83 0.89
C ILE A 73 9.16 0.95 -0.19
N ASP A 74 9.93 0.63 -1.22
CA ASP A 74 9.57 -0.41 -2.16
C ASP A 74 10.81 -1.20 -2.59
N TRP A 75 10.65 -2.51 -2.75
CA TRP A 75 11.73 -3.44 -3.08
C TRP A 75 11.49 -4.06 -4.44
N ALA A 76 12.38 -3.79 -5.39
CA ALA A 76 12.34 -4.33 -6.74
C ALA A 76 12.73 -5.82 -6.71
N PRO A 77 11.81 -6.74 -7.04
CA PRO A 77 12.04 -8.17 -6.83
C PRO A 77 13.09 -8.78 -7.77
N ASN A 78 13.28 -8.25 -8.97
CA ASN A 78 14.20 -8.83 -9.95
C ASN A 78 15.61 -8.21 -9.88
N THR A 79 15.70 -6.89 -9.68
CA THR A 79 16.98 -6.18 -9.59
C THR A 79 17.52 -6.11 -8.17
N ASN A 80 16.75 -6.58 -7.17
CA ASN A 80 17.09 -6.55 -5.74
C ASN A 80 17.49 -5.15 -5.24
N ARG A 81 16.89 -4.08 -5.80
CA ARG A 81 17.09 -2.70 -5.37
C ARG A 81 15.96 -2.25 -4.46
N ILE A 82 16.30 -1.52 -3.42
CA ILE A 82 15.31 -0.85 -2.57
C ILE A 82 15.27 0.62 -2.97
N VAL A 83 14.07 1.20 -3.00
CA VAL A 83 13.88 2.64 -3.08
C VAL A 83 13.17 3.13 -1.83
N THR A 84 13.67 4.23 -1.29
CA THR A 84 13.07 4.90 -0.12
C THR A 84 12.77 6.35 -0.43
N CYS A 85 11.76 6.92 0.20
CA CYS A 85 11.46 8.35 0.14
C CYS A 85 11.09 8.89 1.52
N SER A 86 11.38 10.18 1.77
CA SER A 86 11.31 10.77 3.09
C SER A 86 10.72 12.19 3.10
N VAL A 87 10.36 12.64 4.29
CA VAL A 87 9.99 14.02 4.61
C VAL A 87 11.12 15.00 4.27
N ASP A 88 12.38 14.56 4.23
CA ASP A 88 13.55 15.35 3.82
C ASP A 88 13.56 15.75 2.34
N ARG A 89 12.54 15.34 1.56
CA ARG A 89 12.32 15.67 0.15
C ARG A 89 13.25 14.94 -0.82
N ASN A 90 13.93 13.90 -0.34
CA ASN A 90 14.82 13.06 -1.11
C ASN A 90 14.25 11.65 -1.31
N ALA A 91 14.79 10.97 -2.29
CA ALA A 91 14.70 9.52 -2.43
C ALA A 91 16.12 8.95 -2.53
N TYR A 92 16.28 7.73 -2.07
CA TYR A 92 17.52 6.97 -2.23
C TYR A 92 17.22 5.65 -2.92
N VAL A 93 18.09 5.27 -3.84
CA VAL A 93 18.15 3.92 -4.41
C VAL A 93 19.29 3.18 -3.74
N TRP A 94 18.97 2.06 -3.13
CA TRP A 94 19.89 1.18 -2.43
C TRP A 94 20.14 -0.04 -3.27
N THR A 95 21.40 -0.37 -3.48
CA THR A 95 21.84 -1.54 -4.26
C THR A 95 22.75 -2.39 -3.38
N GLN A 96 22.45 -3.68 -3.30
CA GLN A 96 23.30 -4.62 -2.57
C GLN A 96 24.43 -5.08 -3.46
N GLY A 97 25.66 -4.92 -2.99
CA GLY A 97 26.87 -5.44 -3.65
C GLY A 97 27.06 -6.94 -3.42
N ASP A 98 27.99 -7.53 -4.15
CA ASP A 98 28.34 -8.96 -4.02
C ASP A 98 28.91 -9.30 -2.63
N ASP A 99 29.43 -8.31 -1.91
CA ASP A 99 29.89 -8.40 -0.52
C ASP A 99 28.75 -8.33 0.52
N GLY A 100 27.50 -8.27 0.05
CA GLY A 100 26.30 -8.16 0.89
C GLY A 100 26.06 -6.76 1.48
N LYS A 101 26.93 -5.78 1.23
CA LYS A 101 26.75 -4.41 1.71
C LYS A 101 25.82 -3.62 0.81
N TRP A 102 25.04 -2.76 1.45
CA TRP A 102 24.15 -1.83 0.75
C TRP A 102 24.90 -0.53 0.45
N THR A 103 24.89 -0.16 -0.83
CA THR A 103 25.35 1.14 -1.32
C THR A 103 24.17 2.01 -1.67
N THR A 104 24.30 3.31 -1.49
CA THR A 104 23.20 4.26 -1.71
C THR A 104 23.50 5.23 -2.84
N THR A 105 22.45 5.60 -3.57
CA THR A 105 22.48 6.66 -4.58
C THR A 105 21.37 7.64 -4.31
N LEU A 106 21.71 8.90 -4.09
CA LEU A 106 20.75 9.98 -3.92
C LEU A 106 20.02 10.25 -5.24
N VAL A 107 18.69 10.38 -5.17
CA VAL A 107 17.85 10.77 -6.30
C VAL A 107 17.21 12.12 -6.01
N LEU A 108 17.61 13.14 -6.74
CA LEU A 108 17.10 14.49 -6.59
C LEU A 108 15.68 14.61 -7.16
N LEU A 109 14.69 14.59 -6.28
CA LEU A 109 13.27 14.68 -6.66
C LEU A 109 12.86 16.08 -7.15
N ARG A 110 13.64 17.12 -6.83
CA ARG A 110 13.36 18.54 -7.12
C ARG A 110 11.97 18.98 -6.64
N ILE A 111 11.63 18.59 -5.42
CA ILE A 111 10.38 18.95 -4.74
C ILE A 111 10.65 19.85 -3.53
N ASN A 112 9.68 20.68 -3.16
CA ASN A 112 9.78 21.62 -2.05
C ASN A 112 8.90 21.25 -0.84
N ARG A 113 8.28 20.07 -0.87
CA ARG A 113 7.48 19.49 0.21
C ARG A 113 7.83 18.01 0.34
N ALA A 114 7.48 17.43 1.49
CA ALA A 114 7.73 16.03 1.79
C ALA A 114 7.34 15.07 0.65
N ALA A 115 8.16 14.05 0.39
CA ALA A 115 7.74 12.86 -0.32
C ALA A 115 6.80 12.04 0.58
N THR A 116 5.80 11.40 0.01
CA THR A 116 4.71 10.74 0.76
C THR A 116 4.60 9.25 0.49
N CYS A 117 4.96 8.81 -0.72
CA CYS A 117 4.89 7.42 -1.14
C CYS A 117 5.85 7.18 -2.31
N VAL A 118 6.30 5.95 -2.46
CA VAL A 118 7.20 5.53 -3.54
C VAL A 118 6.84 4.14 -4.03
N LYS A 119 7.02 3.87 -5.33
CA LYS A 119 6.80 2.56 -5.92
C LYS A 119 7.63 2.34 -7.18
N TRP A 120 8.31 1.21 -7.26
CA TRP A 120 8.95 0.74 -8.49
C TRP A 120 7.91 0.44 -9.57
N SER A 121 8.24 0.72 -10.81
CA SER A 121 7.46 0.27 -11.96
C SER A 121 7.62 -1.26 -12.15
N PRO A 122 6.67 -1.96 -12.80
CA PRO A 122 6.73 -3.40 -12.98
C PRO A 122 8.00 -3.93 -13.66
N MET A 123 8.58 -3.17 -14.59
CA MET A 123 9.85 -3.53 -15.25
C MET A 123 11.09 -3.07 -14.47
N GLU A 124 10.92 -2.41 -13.33
CA GLU A 124 11.99 -1.93 -12.44
C GLU A 124 13.00 -0.97 -13.12
N ASN A 125 12.65 -0.42 -14.27
CA ASN A 125 13.47 0.53 -15.02
C ASN A 125 13.24 1.99 -14.59
N LYS A 126 12.21 2.25 -13.79
CA LYS A 126 11.87 3.56 -13.21
C LYS A 126 11.06 3.37 -11.94
N PHE A 127 10.88 4.44 -11.19
CA PHE A 127 9.98 4.48 -10.03
C PHE A 127 9.26 5.83 -9.96
N ALA A 128 8.16 5.85 -9.24
CA ALA A 128 7.38 7.06 -9.01
C ALA A 128 7.40 7.45 -7.53
N VAL A 129 7.45 8.75 -7.26
CA VAL A 129 7.35 9.32 -5.91
C VAL A 129 6.22 10.34 -5.87
N GLY A 130 5.22 10.10 -5.02
CA GLY A 130 4.20 11.08 -4.69
C GLY A 130 4.70 12.09 -3.67
N SER A 131 4.18 13.31 -3.69
CA SER A 131 4.65 14.37 -2.78
C SER A 131 3.56 15.36 -2.36
N GLY A 132 3.81 16.05 -1.25
CA GLY A 132 3.05 17.22 -0.80
C GLY A 132 3.24 18.45 -1.70
N ALA A 133 4.18 18.41 -2.65
CA ALA A 133 4.40 19.48 -3.63
C ALA A 133 3.36 19.49 -4.77
N ARG A 134 2.28 18.73 -4.64
CA ARG A 134 1.20 18.61 -5.66
C ARG A 134 1.71 18.09 -6.99
N LEU A 135 2.63 17.14 -6.94
CA LEU A 135 3.22 16.52 -8.13
C LEU A 135 3.69 15.10 -7.82
N ILE A 136 3.92 14.36 -8.88
CA ILE A 136 4.56 13.05 -8.87
C ILE A 136 5.87 13.17 -9.61
N SER A 137 6.96 12.68 -9.02
CA SER A 137 8.26 12.57 -9.66
C SER A 137 8.41 11.18 -10.27
N ILE A 138 8.59 11.08 -11.57
CA ILE A 138 8.95 9.85 -12.28
C ILE A 138 10.46 9.84 -12.43
N CYS A 139 11.12 8.90 -11.78
CA CYS A 139 12.57 8.81 -11.72
C CYS A 139 13.06 7.60 -12.51
N TYR A 140 14.05 7.80 -13.35
CA TYR A 140 14.68 6.76 -14.16
C TYR A 140 16.19 6.98 -14.25
N PHE A 141 16.94 5.90 -14.49
CA PHE A 141 18.38 5.97 -14.59
C PHE A 141 18.81 6.29 -16.02
N GLU A 142 19.55 7.38 -16.18
CA GLU A 142 20.10 7.82 -17.45
C GLU A 142 21.52 7.27 -17.60
N LYS A 143 21.70 6.30 -18.48
CA LYS A 143 22.96 5.55 -18.62
C LYS A 143 24.12 6.43 -19.11
N GLU A 144 23.83 7.40 -19.98
CA GLU A 144 24.86 8.28 -20.58
C GLU A 144 25.55 9.15 -19.51
N ASN A 145 24.76 9.68 -18.57
CA ASN A 145 25.26 10.53 -17.49
C ASN A 145 25.49 9.79 -16.20
N ASN A 146 25.18 8.49 -16.14
CA ASN A 146 25.34 7.63 -14.97
C ASN A 146 24.66 8.17 -13.69
N TRP A 147 23.43 8.68 -13.83
CA TRP A 147 22.67 9.18 -12.70
C TRP A 147 21.16 9.03 -12.85
N TRP A 148 20.44 9.25 -11.74
CA TRP A 148 18.99 9.26 -11.72
C TRP A 148 18.44 10.63 -12.08
N VAL A 149 17.52 10.65 -13.07
CA VAL A 149 16.80 11.85 -13.52
C VAL A 149 15.36 11.79 -13.05
N SER A 150 14.77 12.93 -12.64
CA SER A 150 13.36 13.02 -12.31
C SER A 150 12.61 13.93 -13.29
N LYS A 151 11.48 13.43 -13.83
CA LYS A 151 10.48 14.18 -14.60
C LYS A 151 9.19 14.28 -13.81
N HIS A 152 8.46 15.40 -13.95
CA HIS A 152 7.32 15.68 -13.08
C HIS A 152 5.97 15.59 -13.80
N ILE A 153 5.00 14.96 -13.14
CA ILE A 153 3.58 15.08 -13.46
C ILE A 153 2.96 16.05 -12.43
N LYS A 154 2.46 17.21 -12.91
CA LYS A 154 1.98 18.30 -12.03
C LYS A 154 0.48 18.55 -12.15
N LYS A 155 0.02 18.91 -13.34
CA LYS A 155 -1.39 19.26 -13.59
C LYS A 155 -2.20 17.97 -13.88
N PRO A 156 -3.45 17.86 -13.42
CA PRO A 156 -4.23 18.82 -12.63
C PRO A 156 -4.20 18.59 -11.11
N ILE A 157 -3.14 17.98 -10.53
CA ILE A 157 -3.04 17.69 -9.10
C ILE A 157 -3.06 18.99 -8.29
N ARG A 158 -3.98 19.09 -7.29
CA ARG A 158 -4.17 20.33 -6.51
C ARG A 158 -3.75 20.24 -5.05
N SER A 159 -3.48 19.03 -4.54
CA SER A 159 -3.07 18.81 -3.16
C SER A 159 -2.06 17.66 -3.07
N THR A 160 -1.73 17.23 -1.85
CA THR A 160 -0.79 16.14 -1.58
C THR A 160 -1.20 14.86 -2.30
N VAL A 161 -0.26 14.23 -2.99
CA VAL A 161 -0.41 12.85 -3.49
C VAL A 161 -0.20 11.91 -2.31
N THR A 162 -1.17 11.08 -2.01
CA THR A 162 -1.19 10.21 -0.82
C THR A 162 -0.79 8.78 -1.13
N SER A 163 -1.08 8.31 -2.35
CA SER A 163 -0.81 6.96 -2.79
C SER A 163 -0.66 6.89 -4.29
N ILE A 164 0.14 5.94 -4.77
CA ILE A 164 0.37 5.66 -6.18
C ILE A 164 0.40 4.16 -6.42
N ASP A 165 0.00 3.72 -7.61
CA ASP A 165 0.17 2.34 -8.08
C ASP A 165 0.43 2.30 -9.59
N TRP A 166 1.24 1.35 -10.03
CA TRP A 166 1.56 1.15 -11.43
C TRP A 166 0.60 0.16 -12.09
N HIS A 167 0.22 0.49 -13.31
CA HIS A 167 -0.43 -0.44 -14.21
C HIS A 167 0.58 -1.53 -14.66
N PRO A 168 0.16 -2.78 -14.86
CA PRO A 168 1.07 -3.87 -15.27
C PRO A 168 1.80 -3.61 -16.60
N ASN A 169 1.31 -2.71 -17.47
CA ASN A 169 2.00 -2.34 -18.70
C ASN A 169 3.24 -1.43 -18.51
N ASN A 170 3.62 -1.09 -17.29
CA ASN A 170 4.74 -0.21 -16.96
C ASN A 170 4.56 1.29 -17.34
N ILE A 171 3.51 1.63 -18.10
CA ILE A 171 3.31 2.96 -18.69
C ILE A 171 2.36 3.82 -17.87
N LEU A 172 1.27 3.23 -17.35
CA LEU A 172 0.26 4.00 -16.65
C LEU A 172 0.49 3.99 -15.13
N LEU A 173 0.13 5.09 -14.51
CA LEU A 173 0.21 5.31 -13.07
C LEU A 173 -1.12 5.84 -12.56
N VAL A 174 -1.67 5.23 -11.53
CA VAL A 174 -2.79 5.80 -10.77
C VAL A 174 -2.28 6.52 -9.55
N ALA A 175 -2.89 7.64 -9.22
CA ALA A 175 -2.57 8.45 -8.05
C ALA A 175 -3.83 8.88 -7.31
N GLY A 176 -3.82 8.70 -5.99
CA GLY A 176 -4.78 9.27 -5.06
C GLY A 176 -4.24 10.54 -4.43
N SER A 177 -5.11 11.48 -4.13
CA SER A 177 -4.72 12.78 -3.57
C SER A 177 -5.68 13.25 -2.48
N SER A 178 -5.17 14.09 -1.61
CA SER A 178 -5.98 14.81 -0.61
C SER A 178 -6.81 15.95 -1.23
N ASP A 179 -6.79 16.14 -2.56
CA ASP A 179 -7.76 16.96 -3.28
C ASP A 179 -9.05 16.21 -3.64
N PHE A 180 -9.26 15.04 -3.00
CA PHE A 180 -10.43 14.18 -3.11
C PHE A 180 -10.60 13.49 -4.46
N LYS A 181 -9.52 13.32 -5.20
CA LYS A 181 -9.55 12.75 -6.54
C LYS A 181 -8.54 11.63 -6.73
N VAL A 182 -8.95 10.68 -7.54
CA VAL A 182 -8.08 9.64 -8.12
C VAL A 182 -7.87 9.96 -9.59
N ARG A 183 -6.64 9.83 -10.07
CA ARG A 183 -6.27 10.13 -11.46
C ARG A 183 -5.39 9.06 -12.04
N VAL A 184 -5.66 8.72 -13.28
CA VAL A 184 -4.81 7.84 -14.09
C VAL A 184 -4.02 8.71 -15.06
N PHE A 185 -2.70 8.60 -15.01
CA PHE A 185 -1.75 9.34 -15.85
C PHE A 185 -0.92 8.40 -16.71
N SER A 186 -0.43 8.93 -17.82
CA SER A 186 0.71 8.34 -18.51
C SER A 186 2.01 8.74 -17.81
N ALA A 187 2.82 7.74 -17.47
CA ALA A 187 4.18 7.91 -16.95
C ALA A 187 5.22 7.37 -17.93
N TYR A 188 4.91 7.43 -19.24
CA TYR A 188 5.77 7.01 -20.32
C TYR A 188 7.04 7.88 -20.41
N ILE A 189 8.19 7.24 -20.52
CA ILE A 189 9.50 7.90 -20.67
C ILE A 189 10.15 7.42 -21.97
N LYS A 190 10.12 8.27 -22.99
CA LYS A 190 10.63 7.95 -24.33
C LYS A 190 12.13 7.58 -24.37
N ASP A 191 12.87 8.02 -23.35
CA ASP A 191 14.32 7.82 -23.27
C ASP A 191 14.71 6.38 -22.88
N ILE A 192 13.75 5.62 -22.30
CA ILE A 192 13.97 4.27 -21.78
C ILE A 192 12.91 3.25 -22.20
N GLU A 193 11.91 3.65 -22.97
CA GLU A 193 10.77 2.81 -23.34
C GLU A 193 10.37 3.01 -24.80
N ASP A 194 9.90 1.94 -25.43
CA ASP A 194 9.29 2.02 -26.74
C ASP A 194 7.95 2.75 -26.69
N GLN A 195 7.55 3.34 -27.81
CA GLN A 195 6.27 4.04 -27.89
C GLN A 195 5.11 3.11 -27.61
N PRO A 196 4.31 3.38 -26.56
CA PRO A 196 3.21 2.51 -26.20
C PRO A 196 2.05 2.59 -27.18
N GLY A 197 1.42 1.45 -27.44
CA GLY A 197 0.16 1.38 -28.18
C GLY A 197 -1.04 1.88 -27.35
N PRO A 198 -2.20 2.05 -27.99
CA PRO A 198 -3.44 2.41 -27.30
C PRO A 198 -3.88 1.31 -26.32
N ASN A 199 -4.59 1.71 -25.25
CA ASN A 199 -5.16 0.80 -24.26
C ASN A 199 -6.55 1.27 -23.82
N VAL A 200 -7.20 0.52 -22.94
CA VAL A 200 -8.56 0.81 -22.44
C VAL A 200 -8.69 2.16 -21.73
N TRP A 201 -7.58 2.71 -21.19
CA TRP A 201 -7.57 4.01 -20.52
C TRP A 201 -7.42 5.18 -21.50
N GLY A 202 -6.75 4.98 -22.65
CA GLY A 202 -6.54 6.03 -23.63
C GLY A 202 -5.59 5.66 -24.76
N THR A 203 -5.49 6.54 -25.75
CA THR A 203 -4.73 6.31 -26.98
C THR A 203 -3.47 7.19 -27.09
N LYS A 204 -3.48 8.37 -26.47
CA LYS A 204 -2.34 9.30 -26.47
C LYS A 204 -1.67 9.27 -25.10
N LEU A 205 -0.44 8.83 -25.04
CA LEU A 205 0.26 8.49 -23.80
C LEU A 205 1.59 9.27 -23.58
N PRO A 206 1.70 10.58 -23.92
CA PRO A 206 2.89 11.33 -23.52
C PRO A 206 2.94 11.46 -21.99
N LEU A 207 4.14 11.65 -21.44
CA LEU A 207 4.32 11.83 -19.99
C LEU A 207 3.39 12.90 -19.42
N GLY A 208 2.68 12.57 -18.36
CA GLY A 208 1.78 13.46 -17.63
C GLY A 208 0.39 13.63 -18.26
N GLN A 209 0.10 12.94 -19.37
CA GLN A 209 -1.25 12.93 -19.94
C GLN A 209 -2.25 12.35 -18.92
N LEU A 210 -3.27 13.12 -18.62
CA LEU A 210 -4.41 12.67 -17.83
C LEU A 210 -5.32 11.79 -18.70
N LEU A 211 -5.60 10.57 -18.26
CA LEU A 211 -6.41 9.58 -18.97
C LEU A 211 -7.78 9.39 -18.31
N ALA A 212 -7.84 9.53 -17.00
CA ALA A 212 -9.07 9.48 -16.23
C ALA A 212 -8.94 10.27 -14.93
N GLU A 213 -10.04 10.84 -14.46
CA GLU A 213 -10.18 11.52 -13.17
C GLU A 213 -11.49 11.09 -12.53
N PHE A 214 -11.43 10.63 -11.28
CA PHE A 214 -12.57 10.20 -10.50
C PHE A 214 -12.64 10.96 -9.19
N PRO A 215 -13.77 11.60 -8.85
CA PRO A 215 -13.98 12.15 -7.51
C PRO A 215 -14.20 11.00 -6.51
N ASN A 216 -13.65 11.13 -5.31
CA ASN A 216 -13.91 10.14 -4.23
C ASN A 216 -15.40 10.13 -3.85
N SER A 217 -16.06 11.27 -3.95
CA SER A 217 -17.51 11.38 -3.78
C SER A 217 -18.08 12.45 -4.69
N PRO A 218 -19.30 12.26 -5.25
CA PRO A 218 -19.99 13.29 -6.04
C PRO A 218 -20.17 14.62 -5.29
N ASN A 219 -20.29 14.54 -3.96
CA ASN A 219 -20.53 15.69 -3.07
C ASN A 219 -19.26 16.20 -2.38
N GLY A 220 -18.07 15.89 -2.91
CA GLY A 220 -16.79 16.36 -2.37
C GLY A 220 -16.43 15.70 -1.06
N GLY A 221 -16.32 14.38 -1.01
CA GLY A 221 -15.99 13.64 0.21
C GLY A 221 -14.53 13.22 0.27
N GLY A 222 -13.90 13.42 1.39
CA GLY A 222 -12.72 12.81 1.97
C GLY A 222 -11.47 12.59 1.10
N TRP A 223 -10.33 12.68 1.72
CA TRP A 223 -9.04 12.35 1.11
C TRP A 223 -9.04 10.93 0.55
N VAL A 224 -8.37 10.72 -0.56
CA VAL A 224 -8.03 9.37 -1.03
C VAL A 224 -6.79 8.90 -0.27
N HIS A 225 -6.89 7.76 0.40
CA HIS A 225 -5.77 7.21 1.19
C HIS A 225 -4.92 6.21 0.41
N SER A 226 -5.57 5.34 -0.35
CA SER A 226 -4.87 4.30 -1.11
C SER A 226 -5.53 4.03 -2.44
N VAL A 227 -4.73 3.69 -3.43
CA VAL A 227 -5.17 3.31 -4.79
C VAL A 227 -4.49 2.02 -5.22
N SER A 228 -5.16 1.21 -6.05
CA SER A 228 -4.58 -0.01 -6.59
C SER A 228 -5.16 -0.36 -7.96
N PHE A 229 -4.30 -0.67 -8.92
CA PHE A 229 -4.70 -1.31 -10.18
C PHE A 229 -4.98 -2.80 -9.97
N SER A 230 -5.96 -3.34 -10.68
CA SER A 230 -6.16 -4.80 -10.81
C SER A 230 -4.97 -5.45 -11.52
N ALA A 231 -4.90 -6.79 -11.47
CA ALA A 231 -3.81 -7.55 -12.07
C ALA A 231 -3.72 -7.36 -13.59
N ASP A 232 -4.87 -7.27 -14.26
CA ASP A 232 -4.99 -7.00 -15.70
C ASP A 232 -4.87 -5.51 -16.07
N GLY A 233 -4.91 -4.61 -15.05
CA GLY A 233 -4.86 -3.17 -15.24
C GLY A 233 -6.16 -2.51 -15.69
N ASN A 234 -7.23 -3.27 -15.93
CA ASN A 234 -8.49 -2.74 -16.43
C ASN A 234 -9.30 -2.00 -15.36
N LYS A 235 -9.08 -2.31 -14.09
CA LYS A 235 -9.80 -1.71 -12.96
C LYS A 235 -8.87 -0.94 -12.05
N VAL A 236 -9.41 0.11 -11.44
CA VAL A 236 -8.77 0.87 -10.35
C VAL A 236 -9.67 0.84 -9.14
N ALA A 237 -9.13 0.41 -8.01
CA ALA A 237 -9.80 0.51 -6.72
C ALA A 237 -9.15 1.60 -5.87
N TRP A 238 -9.95 2.25 -5.01
CA TRP A 238 -9.43 3.18 -4.02
C TRP A 238 -10.31 3.25 -2.79
N VAL A 239 -9.69 3.71 -1.70
CA VAL A 239 -10.35 3.92 -0.42
C VAL A 239 -10.21 5.38 0.01
N GLY A 240 -11.28 5.92 0.58
CA GLY A 240 -11.38 7.31 1.00
C GLY A 240 -11.51 7.48 2.51
N HIS A 241 -11.22 8.70 2.96
CA HIS A 241 -11.38 9.08 4.37
C HIS A 241 -12.86 9.08 4.84
N ASP A 242 -13.79 9.06 3.90
CA ASP A 242 -15.22 8.90 4.15
C ASP A 242 -15.64 7.43 4.37
N SER A 243 -14.70 6.51 4.63
CA SER A 243 -14.94 5.07 4.79
C SER A 243 -15.55 4.41 3.54
N SER A 244 -15.28 4.97 2.37
CA SER A 244 -15.75 4.40 1.11
C SER A 244 -14.71 3.51 0.45
N ILE A 245 -15.21 2.49 -0.26
CA ILE A 245 -14.47 1.65 -1.20
C ILE A 245 -15.07 1.92 -2.57
N ASN A 246 -14.24 2.24 -3.54
CA ASN A 246 -14.66 2.59 -4.88
C ASN A 246 -13.89 1.76 -5.90
N VAL A 247 -14.54 1.39 -6.98
CA VAL A 247 -13.94 0.67 -8.11
C VAL A 247 -14.40 1.33 -9.40
N ALA A 248 -13.45 1.68 -10.27
CA ALA A 248 -13.69 2.11 -11.65
C ALA A 248 -13.21 1.03 -12.61
N ASP A 249 -14.03 0.68 -13.60
CA ASP A 249 -13.71 -0.28 -14.65
C ASP A 249 -13.61 0.44 -16.00
N ALA A 250 -12.41 0.42 -16.60
CA ALA A 250 -12.15 1.07 -17.88
C ALA A 250 -12.84 0.37 -19.05
N THR A 251 -13.12 -0.92 -18.94
CA THR A 251 -13.83 -1.70 -19.97
C THR A 251 -15.32 -1.40 -19.99
N GLN A 252 -15.85 -0.83 -18.90
CA GLN A 252 -17.26 -0.45 -18.76
C GLN A 252 -17.46 1.07 -18.78
N GLY A 253 -16.76 1.77 -19.67
CA GLY A 253 -16.89 3.21 -19.83
C GLY A 253 -16.38 4.01 -18.63
N LYS A 254 -15.52 3.43 -17.79
CA LYS A 254 -14.99 4.05 -16.57
C LYS A 254 -16.06 4.40 -15.53
N ALA A 255 -17.17 3.64 -15.50
CA ALA A 255 -18.17 3.77 -14.46
C ALA A 255 -17.58 3.45 -13.09
N VAL A 256 -18.03 4.19 -12.07
CA VAL A 256 -17.54 4.02 -10.68
C VAL A 256 -18.63 3.36 -9.86
N ILE A 257 -18.29 2.24 -9.25
CA ILE A 257 -19.10 1.58 -8.22
C ILE A 257 -18.55 1.99 -6.86
N LYS A 258 -19.43 2.45 -5.98
CA LYS A 258 -19.08 2.94 -4.64
C LYS A 258 -19.84 2.18 -3.57
N LEU A 259 -19.12 1.71 -2.56
CA LEU A 259 -19.66 1.22 -1.29
C LEU A 259 -19.22 2.15 -0.16
N LYS A 260 -20.17 2.69 0.60
CA LYS A 260 -19.87 3.34 1.88
C LYS A 260 -20.05 2.32 3.00
N THR A 261 -19.02 2.14 3.80
CA THR A 261 -19.01 1.17 4.89
C THR A 261 -19.27 1.83 6.24
N GLU A 262 -19.61 1.03 7.23
CA GLU A 262 -19.74 1.45 8.65
C GLU A 262 -18.40 1.39 9.42
N TYR A 263 -17.34 0.89 8.78
CA TYR A 263 -16.01 0.82 9.38
C TYR A 263 -15.32 2.19 9.38
N LEU A 264 -14.33 2.33 10.26
CA LEU A 264 -13.44 3.50 10.27
C LEU A 264 -12.66 3.60 8.95
N PRO A 265 -12.15 4.79 8.58
CA PRO A 265 -11.44 4.97 7.31
C PRO A 265 -10.32 3.97 7.08
N PHE A 266 -10.23 3.50 5.84
CA PHE A 266 -9.17 2.61 5.41
C PHE A 266 -7.95 3.40 4.96
N LEU A 267 -6.75 2.90 5.29
CA LEU A 267 -5.46 3.49 4.92
C LEU A 267 -4.80 2.73 3.75
N GLY A 268 -5.17 1.48 3.54
CA GLY A 268 -4.64 0.62 2.50
C GLY A 268 -5.70 -0.16 1.76
N CYS A 269 -5.48 -0.40 0.46
CA CYS A 269 -6.24 -1.34 -0.34
C CYS A 269 -5.33 -2.08 -1.31
N SER A 270 -5.64 -3.34 -1.58
CA SER A 270 -4.93 -4.16 -2.57
C SER A 270 -5.87 -5.18 -3.18
N TRP A 271 -5.77 -5.38 -4.50
CA TRP A 271 -6.38 -6.50 -5.16
C TRP A 271 -5.69 -7.79 -4.75
N VAL A 272 -6.48 -8.83 -4.49
CA VAL A 272 -6.01 -10.17 -4.11
C VAL A 272 -6.48 -11.26 -5.06
N THR A 273 -7.51 -10.98 -5.83
CA THR A 273 -7.95 -11.73 -7.01
C THR A 273 -8.43 -10.74 -8.07
N ASP A 274 -8.86 -11.22 -9.23
CA ASP A 274 -9.40 -10.36 -10.30
C ASP A 274 -10.64 -9.57 -9.87
N ASN A 275 -11.34 -10.03 -8.81
CA ASN A 275 -12.58 -9.44 -8.33
C ASN A 275 -12.62 -9.20 -6.82
N SER A 276 -11.54 -9.44 -6.09
CA SER A 276 -11.54 -9.27 -4.63
C SER A 276 -10.46 -8.31 -4.16
N LEU A 277 -10.82 -7.52 -3.15
CA LEU A 277 -9.99 -6.49 -2.52
C LEU A 277 -9.81 -6.78 -1.04
N VAL A 278 -8.60 -6.65 -0.54
CA VAL A 278 -8.32 -6.50 0.89
C VAL A 278 -8.16 -5.02 1.19
N VAL A 279 -8.85 -4.55 2.22
CA VAL A 279 -8.72 -3.19 2.75
C VAL A 279 -8.44 -3.23 4.24
N ALA A 280 -7.66 -2.30 4.74
CA ALA A 280 -7.35 -2.19 6.17
C ALA A 280 -7.04 -0.73 6.54
N GLY A 281 -7.15 -0.40 7.82
CA GLY A 281 -6.89 0.94 8.31
C GLY A 281 -7.20 1.09 9.81
N HIS A 282 -7.96 2.12 10.15
CA HIS A 282 -8.23 2.51 11.54
C HIS A 282 -9.10 1.52 12.33
N SER A 283 -9.79 0.62 11.65
CA SER A 283 -10.52 -0.47 12.34
C SER A 283 -9.64 -1.61 12.81
N CYS A 284 -8.33 -1.57 12.56
CA CYS A 284 -7.32 -2.53 13.01
C CYS A 284 -7.54 -3.97 12.52
N ILE A 285 -8.42 -4.19 11.56
CA ILE A 285 -8.80 -5.49 11.02
C ILE A 285 -8.71 -5.44 9.49
N PRO A 286 -8.01 -6.39 8.84
CA PRO A 286 -8.09 -6.55 7.39
C PRO A 286 -9.46 -7.12 7.00
N LEU A 287 -10.09 -6.49 6.02
CA LEU A 287 -11.44 -6.85 5.52
C LEU A 287 -11.36 -7.26 4.05
N LEU A 288 -12.08 -8.31 3.70
CA LEU A 288 -12.22 -8.79 2.32
C LEU A 288 -13.53 -8.32 1.72
N TYR A 289 -13.44 -7.73 0.54
CA TYR A 289 -14.57 -7.33 -0.28
C TYR A 289 -14.48 -7.97 -1.67
N CYS A 290 -15.61 -8.31 -2.24
CA CYS A 290 -15.72 -8.79 -3.62
C CYS A 290 -16.42 -7.72 -4.47
N HIS A 291 -15.88 -7.47 -5.65
CA HIS A 291 -16.47 -6.62 -6.68
C HIS A 291 -17.07 -7.49 -7.77
N ASP A 292 -18.34 -7.29 -8.05
CA ASP A 292 -18.96 -7.73 -9.29
C ASP A 292 -19.29 -6.51 -10.18
N SER A 293 -19.84 -6.73 -11.37
CA SER A 293 -20.09 -5.66 -12.33
C SER A 293 -21.05 -4.57 -11.82
N ASN A 294 -21.77 -4.79 -10.72
CA ASN A 294 -22.84 -3.92 -10.25
C ASN A 294 -22.60 -3.36 -8.85
N GLU A 295 -21.85 -4.07 -8.01
CA GLU A 295 -21.68 -3.69 -6.61
C GLU A 295 -20.35 -4.20 -6.01
N VAL A 296 -20.00 -3.62 -4.86
CA VAL A 296 -18.94 -4.11 -3.98
C VAL A 296 -19.56 -4.65 -2.72
N LYS A 297 -19.29 -5.91 -2.38
CA LYS A 297 -19.86 -6.63 -1.24
C LYS A 297 -18.82 -7.00 -0.21
N PHE A 298 -19.18 -6.86 1.06
CA PHE A 298 -18.40 -7.43 2.16
C PHE A 298 -18.42 -8.95 2.11
N VAL A 299 -17.26 -9.58 2.27
CA VAL A 299 -17.11 -11.04 2.29
C VAL A 299 -16.76 -11.53 3.69
N ALA A 300 -15.67 -11.04 4.27
CA ALA A 300 -15.19 -11.53 5.56
C ALA A 300 -14.24 -10.56 6.27
N LYS A 301 -14.16 -10.70 7.60
CA LYS A 301 -13.02 -10.24 8.39
C LYS A 301 -11.92 -11.29 8.28
N LEU A 302 -10.69 -10.87 7.99
CA LEU A 302 -9.56 -11.77 7.81
C LEU A 302 -8.74 -11.99 9.10
N ASP A 303 -9.12 -11.30 10.15
CA ASP A 303 -8.58 -11.45 11.50
C ASP A 303 -9.68 -12.07 12.36
N ASN A 304 -9.67 -13.39 12.46
CA ASN A 304 -10.54 -14.14 13.39
C ASN A 304 -9.70 -14.60 14.58
N THR A 305 -9.55 -13.74 15.56
CA THR A 305 -9.16 -14.17 16.88
C THR A 305 -10.32 -14.98 17.46
N GLN A 306 -10.33 -16.30 17.24
CA GLN A 306 -11.16 -17.20 18.03
C GLN A 306 -10.61 -17.18 19.46
N ARG A 307 -11.02 -16.19 20.26
CA ARG A 307 -11.05 -16.40 21.71
C ARG A 307 -11.96 -17.60 21.91
N LYS A 308 -11.37 -18.73 22.35
CA LYS A 308 -12.15 -19.81 22.94
C LYS A 308 -13.01 -19.16 24.00
N GLU A 309 -14.30 -19.06 23.77
CA GLU A 309 -15.27 -18.74 24.79
C GLU A 309 -15.14 -19.84 25.84
N SER A 310 -14.37 -19.58 26.86
CA SER A 310 -14.38 -20.41 28.07
C SER A 310 -15.75 -20.24 28.71
N GLY A 311 -16.63 -21.23 28.51
CA GLY A 311 -17.87 -21.51 29.19
C GLY A 311 -18.77 -20.31 29.47
N GLY A 312 -19.99 -20.36 28.96
CA GLY A 312 -21.06 -19.37 29.03
C GLY A 312 -21.08 -18.47 30.27
N LEU A 313 -20.55 -17.26 30.09
CA LEU A 313 -20.77 -16.17 31.04
C LEU A 313 -22.19 -15.67 30.85
N SER A 314 -23.03 -15.75 31.90
CA SER A 314 -24.38 -15.17 31.86
C SER A 314 -24.28 -13.67 31.50
N ALA A 315 -25.31 -13.15 30.81
CA ALA A 315 -25.38 -11.73 30.41
C ALA A 315 -25.07 -10.79 31.60
N MET A 316 -25.44 -11.17 32.80
CA MET A 316 -25.19 -10.42 34.02
C MET A 316 -23.70 -10.35 34.40
N LYS A 317 -22.92 -11.42 34.20
CA LYS A 317 -21.46 -11.40 34.38
C LYS A 317 -20.75 -10.55 33.30
N LYS A 318 -21.30 -10.53 32.10
CA LYS A 318 -20.79 -9.65 31.01
C LYS A 318 -21.04 -8.17 31.33
N PHE A 319 -22.21 -7.82 31.84
CA PHE A 319 -22.49 -6.46 32.33
C PHE A 319 -21.63 -6.06 33.53
N GLN A 320 -21.43 -6.94 34.49
CA GLN A 320 -20.56 -6.70 35.64
C GLN A 320 -19.08 -6.54 35.24
N SER A 321 -18.62 -7.26 34.24
CA SER A 321 -17.25 -7.08 33.70
C SER A 321 -17.08 -5.76 32.98
N LEU A 322 -18.09 -5.32 32.21
CA LEU A 322 -18.10 -4.02 31.55
C LEU A 322 -18.15 -2.85 32.56
N ASP A 323 -18.95 -3.00 33.63
CA ASP A 323 -19.04 -1.99 34.70
C ASP A 323 -17.73 -1.93 35.54
N ARG A 324 -17.06 -3.06 35.74
CA ARG A 324 -15.71 -3.08 36.34
C ARG A 324 -14.66 -2.47 35.44
N GLN A 325 -14.67 -2.72 34.14
CA GLN A 325 -13.76 -2.10 33.17
C GLN A 325 -13.98 -0.57 33.11
N ALA A 326 -15.20 -0.10 33.22
CA ALA A 326 -15.51 1.34 33.26
C ALA A 326 -15.03 2.04 34.53
N ARG A 327 -14.83 1.29 35.64
CA ARG A 327 -14.37 1.83 36.94
C ARG A 327 -12.86 1.73 37.17
N ILE A 328 -12.16 0.92 36.36
CA ILE A 328 -10.70 0.80 36.44
C ILE A 328 -10.14 1.73 35.39
N GLU A 329 -9.52 2.83 35.79
CA GLU A 329 -8.71 3.73 34.96
C GLU A 329 -7.42 3.02 34.48
N THR A 330 -7.51 1.82 33.97
CA THR A 330 -6.41 1.17 33.26
C THR A 330 -6.64 1.38 31.77
N ASN A 331 -5.74 2.11 31.13
CA ASN A 331 -5.70 2.41 29.69
C ASN A 331 -5.51 1.18 28.77
N ASP A 332 -5.75 -0.02 29.26
CA ASP A 332 -5.56 -1.28 28.53
C ASP A 332 -6.88 -1.80 27.94
N THR A 333 -7.46 -1.04 27.02
CA THR A 333 -8.56 -1.54 26.19
C THR A 333 -7.97 -2.30 25.01
N PHE A 334 -7.77 -3.62 25.16
CA PHE A 334 -7.39 -4.49 24.06
C PHE A 334 -8.56 -4.66 23.09
N LEU A 335 -8.30 -4.44 21.80
CA LEU A 335 -9.23 -4.70 20.74
C LEU A 335 -9.34 -6.22 20.49
N ASP A 336 -10.50 -6.65 20.00
CA ASP A 336 -10.71 -8.05 19.59
C ASP A 336 -10.17 -8.27 18.17
N SER A 337 -8.88 -7.94 17.98
CA SER A 337 -8.13 -8.02 16.72
C SER A 337 -6.66 -8.27 17.02
N ILE A 338 -5.90 -8.81 16.06
CA ILE A 338 -4.45 -9.02 16.21
C ILE A 338 -3.75 -7.67 16.26
N HIS A 339 -3.99 -6.80 15.28
CA HIS A 339 -3.51 -5.43 15.36
C HIS A 339 -4.28 -4.65 16.43
N GLN A 340 -3.53 -3.98 17.30
CA GLN A 340 -4.08 -3.14 18.38
C GLN A 340 -4.11 -1.66 18.03
N ASN A 341 -3.61 -1.28 16.85
CA ASN A 341 -3.65 0.08 16.32
C ASN A 341 -3.82 0.03 14.79
N ALA A 342 -3.95 1.21 14.17
CA ALA A 342 -4.24 1.34 12.74
C ALA A 342 -3.23 0.59 11.86
N ILE A 343 -3.74 -0.17 10.90
CA ILE A 343 -2.94 -0.84 9.88
C ILE A 343 -2.54 0.18 8.83
N THR A 344 -1.23 0.36 8.66
CA THR A 344 -0.63 1.39 7.80
C THR A 344 -0.25 0.88 6.42
N SER A 345 0.06 -0.40 6.28
CA SER A 345 0.55 -0.97 5.03
C SER A 345 0.03 -2.38 4.81
N ILE A 346 -0.32 -2.69 3.56
CA ILE A 346 -0.70 -4.02 3.07
C ILE A 346 0.25 -4.37 1.95
N ARG A 347 0.87 -5.57 1.99
CA ARG A 347 1.76 -6.06 0.93
C ARG A 347 1.44 -7.51 0.58
N LEU A 348 1.49 -7.84 -0.69
CA LEU A 348 1.36 -9.23 -1.14
C LEU A 348 2.60 -10.02 -0.69
N TYR A 349 2.38 -11.15 -0.06
CA TYR A 349 3.43 -12.02 0.43
C TYR A 349 3.63 -13.25 -0.47
N GLU A 350 2.55 -13.95 -0.83
CA GLU A 350 2.59 -15.13 -1.71
C GLU A 350 1.50 -15.03 -2.77
N GLY A 351 1.89 -15.23 -4.03
CA GLY A 351 1.00 -15.11 -5.18
C GLY A 351 1.13 -13.76 -5.88
N SER A 352 0.08 -13.37 -6.60
CA SER A 352 -0.03 -12.12 -7.35
C SER A 352 -1.37 -11.44 -7.09
N LYS A 353 -1.58 -10.22 -7.60
CA LYS A 353 -2.87 -9.53 -7.52
C LYS A 353 -4.04 -10.32 -8.13
N ALA A 354 -3.78 -11.26 -9.06
CA ALA A 354 -4.79 -12.13 -9.65
C ALA A 354 -5.10 -13.37 -8.78
N ASN A 355 -4.14 -13.79 -7.97
CA ASN A 355 -4.27 -15.00 -7.14
C ASN A 355 -3.35 -14.90 -5.93
N THR A 356 -3.73 -14.09 -4.96
CA THR A 356 -2.99 -13.93 -3.71
C THR A 356 -3.33 -15.07 -2.76
N ARG A 357 -2.31 -15.76 -2.28
CA ARG A 357 -2.46 -16.80 -1.25
C ARG A 357 -2.23 -16.24 0.15
N LYS A 358 -1.27 -15.32 0.28
CA LYS A 358 -0.94 -14.65 1.53
C LYS A 358 -0.60 -13.20 1.27
N PHE A 359 -0.92 -12.35 2.23
CA PHE A 359 -0.50 -10.96 2.30
C PHE A 359 0.01 -10.65 3.69
N SER A 360 0.74 -9.57 3.85
CA SER A 360 1.19 -9.08 5.14
C SER A 360 0.62 -7.69 5.42
N THR A 361 0.42 -7.41 6.70
CA THR A 361 0.01 -6.10 7.19
C THR A 361 0.97 -5.61 8.26
N THR A 362 1.22 -4.31 8.30
CA THR A 362 1.93 -3.66 9.40
C THR A 362 1.10 -2.54 9.97
N GLY A 363 1.26 -2.26 11.25
CA GLY A 363 0.47 -1.26 11.95
C GLY A 363 1.28 -0.33 12.86
N LEU A 364 0.59 0.66 13.39
CA LEU A 364 1.15 1.59 14.37
C LEU A 364 1.40 0.93 15.73
N ASP A 365 0.97 -0.31 15.91
CA ASP A 365 1.26 -1.18 17.05
C ASP A 365 2.63 -1.88 16.97
N GLY A 366 3.39 -1.63 15.90
CA GLY A 366 4.70 -2.25 15.68
C GLY A 366 4.65 -3.70 15.22
N GLN A 367 3.47 -4.24 14.94
CA GLN A 367 3.32 -5.63 14.51
C GLN A 367 3.39 -5.77 12.99
N LEU A 368 3.94 -6.89 12.54
CA LEU A 368 3.79 -7.47 11.21
C LEU A 368 2.96 -8.75 11.33
N VAL A 369 1.87 -8.83 10.59
CA VAL A 369 0.94 -9.96 10.59
C VAL A 369 0.83 -10.56 9.20
#